data_2122af82e6f6131b0d6cfaba47781542
#
_entry.id   2122af82e6f6131b0d6cfaba47781542
#
_cell.length_a   1.000
_cell.length_b   1.000
_cell.length_c   1.000
_cell.angle_alpha   90.00
_cell.angle_beta   90.00
_cell.angle_gamma   90.00
#
_symmetry.space_group_name_H-M   'P 1'
#
loop_
_entity.id
_entity.type
_entity.pdbx_description
1 polymer ?
#
loop_
_entity_poly.entity_id
_entity_poly.type
_entity_poly.pdbx_seq_one_letter_code
_entity_poly.pdbx_strand_id
1 'polypeptide(L)'
;FRKADVGIKDGKFALIAEPGCLPEAERTIDAGGKYVLPGGIDTHVHYRDPGHWERETFEVGTRAAAAGGCTTFFEHPISMPPQWNGEIFLHLCICKGEESAANDRHEKGSCVDFCFFGAAGGEHPEAIEPLSHEGIIAYKTFLHEAPEGRDAEFEGLTSANNDQLYR
;
A
#
# COMPACT_ATOMS: atom_id res chain seq x y z
N PHE A 1 20.44 -4.79 21.27
CA PHE A 1 21.30 -4.60 20.09
C PHE A 1 22.60 -5.36 20.27
N ARG A 2 23.12 -5.98 19.19
CA ARG A 2 24.43 -6.62 19.16
C ARG A 2 25.14 -6.26 17.86
N LYS A 3 26.47 -6.33 17.85
CA LYS A 3 27.25 -6.26 16.62
C LYS A 3 27.10 -7.59 15.89
N ALA A 4 26.77 -7.55 14.62
CA ALA A 4 26.59 -8.74 13.81
C ALA A 4 26.70 -8.39 12.33
N ASP A 5 27.04 -9.39 11.53
CA ASP A 5 26.83 -9.36 10.09
C ASP A 5 25.53 -10.06 9.73
N VAL A 6 24.84 -9.56 8.72
CA VAL A 6 23.55 -10.09 8.25
C VAL A 6 23.69 -10.55 6.81
N GLY A 7 23.56 -11.85 6.60
CA GLY A 7 23.55 -12.48 5.28
C GLY A 7 22.11 -12.56 4.73
N ILE A 8 21.92 -12.06 3.51
CA ILE A 8 20.65 -12.12 2.78
C ILE A 8 20.85 -12.98 1.54
N LYS A 9 19.93 -13.91 1.32
CA LYS A 9 19.88 -14.75 0.12
C LYS A 9 18.43 -14.92 -0.32
N ASP A 10 18.19 -14.77 -1.62
CA ASP A 10 16.86 -14.92 -2.23
C ASP A 10 15.79 -14.05 -1.52
N GLY A 11 16.15 -12.80 -1.20
CA GLY A 11 15.27 -11.83 -0.54
C GLY A 11 14.96 -12.13 0.93
N LYS A 12 15.65 -13.09 1.56
CA LYS A 12 15.40 -13.51 2.95
C LYS A 12 16.65 -13.42 3.80
N PHE A 13 16.49 -13.22 5.10
CA PHE A 13 17.58 -13.38 6.07
C PHE A 13 18.00 -14.85 6.09
N ALA A 14 19.22 -15.12 5.64
CA ALA A 14 19.80 -16.45 5.60
C ALA A 14 20.62 -16.78 6.83
N LEU A 15 21.35 -15.78 7.36
CA LEU A 15 22.24 -15.96 8.51
C LEU A 15 22.50 -14.64 9.22
N ILE A 16 22.59 -14.69 10.54
CA ILE A 16 23.10 -13.60 11.38
C ILE A 16 24.28 -14.15 12.16
N ALA A 17 25.45 -13.60 11.96
CA ALA A 17 26.69 -14.10 12.53
C ALA A 17 27.51 -13.00 13.22
N GLU A 18 28.51 -13.39 13.97
CA GLU A 18 29.52 -12.46 14.49
C GLU A 18 30.24 -11.74 13.34
N PRO A 19 30.70 -10.50 13.55
CA PRO A 19 31.38 -9.72 12.53
C PRO A 19 32.55 -10.48 11.87
N GLY A 20 32.59 -10.51 10.55
CA GLY A 20 33.63 -11.19 9.77
C GLY A 20 33.49 -12.70 9.64
N CYS A 21 32.38 -13.27 10.12
CA CYS A 21 32.13 -14.73 10.07
C CYS A 21 31.23 -15.18 8.91
N LEU A 22 30.74 -14.24 8.09
CA LEU A 22 29.98 -14.61 6.90
C LEU A 22 30.91 -14.97 5.73
N PRO A 23 30.48 -15.89 4.83
CA PRO A 23 31.20 -16.15 3.60
C PRO A 23 31.17 -14.92 2.67
N GLU A 24 32.00 -14.94 1.64
CA GLU A 24 31.97 -13.94 0.60
C GLU A 24 30.57 -13.83 -0.03
N ALA A 25 30.16 -12.59 -0.31
CA ALA A 25 28.88 -12.26 -0.92
C ALA A 25 29.11 -11.52 -2.25
N GLU A 26 28.17 -11.66 -3.16
CA GLU A 26 28.18 -10.93 -4.44
C GLU A 26 28.19 -9.40 -4.19
N ARG A 27 27.51 -8.96 -3.13
CA ARG A 27 27.46 -7.55 -2.73
C ARG A 27 27.56 -7.44 -1.21
N THR A 28 28.42 -6.54 -0.76
CA THR A 28 28.55 -6.19 0.67
C THR A 28 28.22 -4.71 0.87
N ILE A 29 27.44 -4.41 1.89
CA ILE A 29 27.12 -3.05 2.31
C ILE A 29 27.72 -2.86 3.70
N ASP A 30 28.66 -1.90 3.84
CA ASP A 30 29.17 -1.52 5.13
C ASP A 30 28.14 -0.67 5.90
N ALA A 31 27.59 -1.24 6.95
CA ALA A 31 26.68 -0.58 7.88
C ALA A 31 27.36 -0.17 9.19
N GLY A 32 28.69 -0.05 9.22
CA GLY A 32 29.44 0.30 10.41
C GLY A 32 28.93 1.56 11.09
N GLY A 33 28.67 1.49 12.39
CA GLY A 33 28.12 2.57 13.19
C GLY A 33 26.61 2.83 13.01
N LYS A 34 25.92 2.01 12.24
CA LYS A 34 24.46 2.14 12.01
C LYS A 34 23.70 0.98 12.68
N TYR A 35 22.42 1.23 12.92
CA TYR A 35 21.49 0.18 13.32
C TYR A 35 20.81 -0.41 12.08
N VAL A 36 20.78 -1.73 11.99
CA VAL A 36 19.98 -2.45 11.01
C VAL A 36 18.68 -2.84 11.69
N LEU A 37 17.58 -2.31 11.18
CA LEU A 37 16.23 -2.49 11.71
C LEU A 37 15.33 -3.09 10.62
N PRO A 38 14.26 -3.81 11.00
CA PRO A 38 13.18 -4.09 10.03
C PRO A 38 12.67 -2.79 9.43
N GLY A 39 12.28 -2.83 8.16
CA GLY A 39 11.61 -1.69 7.51
C GLY A 39 10.32 -1.34 8.23
N GLY A 40 9.98 -0.06 8.24
CA GLY A 40 8.70 0.41 8.76
C GLY A 40 7.53 -0.11 7.93
N ILE A 41 6.42 -0.36 8.58
CA ILE A 41 5.14 -0.67 7.92
C ILE A 41 4.21 0.50 8.22
N ASP A 42 3.83 1.25 7.19
CA ASP A 42 2.84 2.30 7.32
C ASP A 42 1.46 1.71 7.02
N THR A 43 0.64 1.61 8.04
CA THR A 43 -0.67 0.94 7.96
C THR A 43 -1.81 1.86 7.52
N HIS A 44 -1.53 3.13 7.18
CA HIS A 44 -2.59 4.08 6.82
C HIS A 44 -2.08 5.20 5.92
N VAL A 45 -2.10 4.99 4.61
CA VAL A 45 -1.74 6.01 3.62
C VAL A 45 -2.85 6.25 2.61
N HIS A 46 -2.78 7.40 1.93
CA HIS A 46 -3.66 7.81 0.84
C HIS A 46 -2.83 8.52 -0.23
N TYR A 47 -2.37 7.80 -1.23
CA TYR A 47 -1.58 8.40 -2.32
C TYR A 47 -2.41 9.16 -3.36
N ARG A 48 -3.73 9.15 -3.25
CA ARG A 48 -4.63 9.93 -4.13
C ARG A 48 -4.50 9.62 -5.62
N ASP A 49 -3.92 8.51 -5.95
CA ASP A 49 -3.70 8.03 -7.30
C ASP A 49 -4.51 6.73 -7.51
N PRO A 50 -5.44 6.69 -8.45
CA PRO A 50 -5.81 7.73 -9.42
C PRO A 50 -6.67 8.85 -8.84
N GLY A 51 -6.77 9.95 -9.59
CA GLY A 51 -7.74 11.01 -9.39
C GLY A 51 -7.15 12.36 -9.00
N HIS A 52 -6.13 12.39 -8.15
CA HIS A 52 -5.53 13.63 -7.64
C HIS A 52 -4.00 13.62 -7.75
N TRP A 53 -3.50 13.39 -8.95
CA TRP A 53 -2.05 13.29 -9.23
C TRP A 53 -1.27 14.55 -8.88
N GLU A 54 -1.92 15.70 -8.87
CA GLU A 54 -1.34 16.97 -8.46
C GLU A 54 -0.98 17.01 -6.96
N ARG A 55 -1.58 16.13 -6.16
CA ARG A 55 -1.27 16.00 -4.73
C ARG A 55 -0.11 15.03 -4.53
N GLU A 56 -0.24 13.82 -5.05
CA GLU A 56 0.80 12.80 -4.98
C GLU A 56 0.48 11.67 -5.97
N THR A 57 1.53 11.15 -6.63
CA THR A 57 1.43 9.92 -7.41
C THR A 57 1.91 8.74 -6.59
N PHE A 58 1.48 7.55 -6.96
CA PHE A 58 1.90 6.32 -6.30
C PHE A 58 3.44 6.12 -6.36
N GLU A 59 4.06 6.44 -7.49
CA GLU A 59 5.52 6.40 -7.63
C GLU A 59 6.23 7.36 -6.64
N VAL A 60 5.79 8.60 -6.58
CA VAL A 60 6.42 9.62 -5.72
C VAL A 60 6.24 9.28 -4.24
N GLY A 61 5.02 8.91 -3.85
CA GLY A 61 4.72 8.54 -2.47
C GLY A 61 5.48 7.30 -2.00
N THR A 62 5.60 6.26 -2.84
CA THR A 62 6.35 5.06 -2.49
C THR A 62 7.86 5.30 -2.42
N ARG A 63 8.41 6.20 -3.23
CA ARG A 63 9.79 6.65 -3.10
C ARG A 63 10.04 7.42 -1.81
N ALA A 64 9.08 8.27 -1.41
CA ALA A 64 9.16 8.97 -0.13
C ALA A 64 9.10 7.99 1.05
N ALA A 65 8.22 6.99 1.00
CA ALA A 65 8.16 5.91 1.98
C ALA A 65 9.49 5.17 2.08
N ALA A 66 10.07 4.74 0.95
CA ALA A 66 11.38 4.07 0.91
C ALA A 66 12.49 4.94 1.50
N ALA A 67 12.52 6.24 1.17
CA ALA A 67 13.50 7.19 1.70
C ALA A 67 13.33 7.39 3.22
N GLY A 68 12.11 7.27 3.74
CA GLY A 68 11.79 7.31 5.17
C GLY A 68 12.06 5.99 5.92
N GLY A 69 12.42 4.92 5.18
CA GLY A 69 12.66 3.59 5.77
C GLY A 69 11.41 2.73 5.91
N CYS A 70 10.27 3.14 5.33
CA CYS A 70 9.11 2.29 5.18
C CYS A 70 9.32 1.34 4.00
N THR A 71 9.12 0.05 4.22
CA THR A 71 9.27 -1.00 3.20
C THR A 71 7.94 -1.62 2.80
N THR A 72 6.89 -1.29 3.50
CA THR A 72 5.53 -1.77 3.24
C THR A 72 4.52 -0.72 3.67
N PHE A 73 3.44 -0.57 2.92
CA PHE A 73 2.35 0.31 3.32
C PHE A 73 0.99 -0.28 2.96
N PHE A 74 -0.04 0.24 3.62
CA PHE A 74 -1.44 -0.12 3.40
C PHE A 74 -2.18 1.08 2.84
N GLU A 75 -2.56 0.99 1.57
CA GLU A 75 -3.33 2.03 0.89
C GLU A 75 -4.81 1.92 1.28
N HIS A 76 -5.34 3.01 1.80
CA HIS A 76 -6.75 3.13 2.14
C HIS A 76 -7.54 3.80 1.01
N PRO A 77 -8.77 3.35 0.74
CA PRO A 77 -9.58 3.92 -0.32
C PRO A 77 -9.95 5.38 -0.02
N ILE A 78 -9.46 6.29 -0.77
CA ILE A 78 -9.88 7.67 -1.05
C ILE A 78 -9.18 8.06 -2.35
N SER A 79 -9.38 7.32 -3.39
CA SER A 79 -8.96 7.62 -4.76
C SER A 79 -10.19 8.03 -5.58
N MET A 80 -10.02 8.33 -6.84
CA MET A 80 -11.13 8.62 -7.73
C MET A 80 -11.05 7.75 -8.98
N PRO A 81 -11.88 6.70 -9.08
CA PRO A 81 -12.90 6.25 -8.11
C PRO A 81 -12.28 5.51 -6.90
N PRO A 82 -12.98 5.44 -5.74
CA PRO A 82 -12.56 4.60 -4.62
C PRO A 82 -12.80 3.11 -4.96
N GLN A 83 -12.00 2.22 -4.35
CA GLN A 83 -12.05 0.79 -4.62
C GLN A 83 -13.16 0.09 -3.84
N TRP A 84 -14.41 0.25 -4.28
CA TRP A 84 -15.58 -0.38 -3.67
C TRP A 84 -16.08 -1.63 -4.40
N ASN A 85 -15.56 -1.93 -5.59
CA ASN A 85 -15.87 -3.18 -6.31
C ASN A 85 -14.62 -3.78 -6.96
N GLY A 86 -14.73 -5.05 -7.37
CA GLY A 86 -13.61 -5.81 -7.92
C GLY A 86 -13.05 -5.24 -9.23
N GLU A 87 -13.88 -4.66 -10.09
CA GLU A 87 -13.42 -4.07 -11.36
C GLU A 87 -12.52 -2.86 -11.13
N ILE A 88 -12.95 -1.94 -10.26
CA ILE A 88 -12.16 -0.76 -9.88
C ILE A 88 -10.89 -1.20 -9.17
N PHE A 89 -10.99 -2.17 -8.26
CA PHE A 89 -9.85 -2.70 -7.52
C PHE A 89 -8.81 -3.33 -8.45
N LEU A 90 -9.24 -4.18 -9.37
CA LEU A 90 -8.35 -4.81 -10.35
C LEU A 90 -7.66 -3.78 -11.24
N HIS A 91 -8.40 -2.75 -11.68
CA HIS A 91 -7.83 -1.65 -12.45
C HIS A 91 -6.72 -0.92 -11.67
N LEU A 92 -6.94 -0.66 -10.40
CA LEU A 92 -5.93 -0.05 -9.51
C LEU A 92 -4.71 -0.93 -9.33
N CYS A 93 -4.89 -2.24 -9.13
CA CYS A 93 -3.77 -3.19 -9.02
C CYS A 93 -2.91 -3.21 -10.27
N ILE A 94 -3.53 -3.23 -11.46
CA ILE A 94 -2.83 -3.20 -12.73
C ILE A 94 -2.04 -1.89 -12.90
N CYS A 95 -2.65 -0.75 -12.61
CA CYS A 95 -1.99 0.54 -12.73
C CYS A 95 -0.80 0.73 -11.78
N LYS A 96 -0.83 0.07 -10.62
CA LYS A 96 0.16 0.27 -9.55
C LYS A 96 1.23 -0.83 -9.47
N GLY A 97 0.96 -2.02 -9.96
CA GLY A 97 1.81 -3.19 -9.79
C GLY A 97 2.46 -3.75 -11.04
N GLU A 98 1.91 -3.52 -12.22
CA GLU A 98 2.44 -4.05 -13.47
C GLU A 98 2.95 -2.93 -14.38
N GLU A 99 3.97 -3.25 -15.18
CA GLU A 99 4.40 -2.41 -16.30
C GLU A 99 3.23 -2.24 -17.27
N SER A 100 2.40 -1.24 -17.05
CA SER A 100 1.28 -0.93 -17.94
C SER A 100 1.81 -0.29 -19.21
N ALA A 101 1.76 -1.01 -20.29
CA ALA A 101 2.07 -0.55 -21.64
C ALA A 101 1.08 0.52 -22.17
N ALA A 102 0.15 1.01 -21.35
CA ALA A 102 -1.00 1.76 -21.85
C ALA A 102 -1.03 3.26 -21.51
N ASN A 103 -0.18 3.76 -20.63
CA ASN A 103 -0.15 5.21 -20.35
C ASN A 103 1.23 5.68 -19.92
N ASP A 104 1.84 6.56 -20.71
CA ASP A 104 3.14 7.22 -20.49
C ASP A 104 3.30 7.99 -19.15
N ARG A 105 2.30 7.97 -18.27
CA ARG A 105 2.30 8.73 -17.01
C ARG A 105 2.52 7.89 -15.75
N HIS A 106 2.47 6.56 -15.88
CA HIS A 106 2.60 5.63 -14.74
C HIS A 106 3.72 4.61 -15.00
N GLU A 107 4.83 5.06 -15.55
CA GLU A 107 5.93 4.19 -16.01
C GLU A 107 6.65 3.40 -14.90
N LYS A 108 6.38 3.68 -13.63
CA LYS A 108 7.07 3.00 -12.53
C LYS A 108 6.10 2.64 -11.41
N GLY A 109 5.97 1.34 -11.19
CA GLY A 109 5.23 0.80 -10.06
C GLY A 109 5.81 1.20 -8.71
N SER A 110 5.29 0.61 -7.64
CA SER A 110 5.77 0.85 -6.28
C SER A 110 7.24 0.50 -6.09
N CYS A 111 7.97 1.33 -5.34
CA CYS A 111 9.34 1.04 -4.90
C CYS A 111 9.39 0.14 -3.66
N VAL A 112 8.26 -0.09 -2.99
CA VAL A 112 8.13 -0.85 -1.75
C VAL A 112 6.91 -1.76 -1.84
N ASP A 113 6.81 -2.74 -0.96
CA ASP A 113 5.65 -3.62 -0.90
C ASP A 113 4.40 -2.84 -0.48
N PHE A 114 3.25 -3.29 -0.94
CA PHE A 114 1.98 -2.63 -0.62
C PHE A 114 0.81 -3.61 -0.53
N CYS A 115 -0.22 -3.18 0.18
CA CYS A 115 -1.51 -3.84 0.26
C CYS A 115 -2.62 -2.82 0.14
N PHE A 116 -3.82 -3.29 -0.19
CA PHE A 116 -5.00 -2.43 -0.31
C PHE A 116 -6.07 -2.77 0.72
N PHE A 117 -6.74 -1.73 1.19
CA PHE A 117 -8.05 -1.84 1.81
C PHE A 117 -9.14 -1.68 0.75
N GLY A 118 -10.20 -2.47 0.83
CA GLY A 118 -11.42 -2.26 0.07
C GLY A 118 -12.33 -1.24 0.75
N ALA A 119 -13.11 -0.51 -0.02
CA ALA A 119 -14.17 0.33 0.53
C ALA A 119 -15.38 -0.54 0.92
N ALA A 120 -15.96 -0.28 2.08
CA ALA A 120 -17.13 -0.98 2.59
C ALA A 120 -18.13 0.01 3.19
N GLY A 121 -18.72 0.83 2.34
CA GLY A 121 -19.82 1.71 2.70
C GLY A 121 -21.18 1.03 2.58
N GLY A 122 -22.13 1.49 3.34
CA GLY A 122 -23.50 0.97 3.35
C GLY A 122 -24.31 1.28 2.08
N GLU A 123 -23.74 1.95 1.10
CA GLU A 123 -24.36 2.22 -0.19
C GLU A 123 -24.33 0.99 -1.12
N HIS A 124 -23.26 0.17 -1.02
CA HIS A 124 -23.03 -1.01 -1.87
C HIS A 124 -22.68 -2.26 -1.05
N PRO A 125 -23.55 -2.70 -0.13
CA PRO A 125 -23.27 -3.86 0.71
C PRO A 125 -23.08 -5.15 -0.09
N GLU A 126 -23.69 -5.26 -1.26
CA GLU A 126 -23.57 -6.39 -2.18
C GLU A 126 -22.17 -6.55 -2.78
N ALA A 127 -21.37 -5.50 -2.79
CA ALA A 127 -20.01 -5.52 -3.34
C ALA A 127 -18.95 -5.98 -2.31
N ILE A 128 -19.27 -6.00 -1.02
CA ILE A 128 -18.32 -6.29 0.04
C ILE A 128 -17.78 -7.72 -0.06
N GLU A 129 -18.66 -8.73 -0.15
CA GLU A 129 -18.24 -10.12 -0.24
C GLU A 129 -17.42 -10.40 -1.52
N PRO A 130 -17.86 -10.04 -2.73
CA PRO A 130 -17.05 -10.19 -3.93
C PRO A 130 -15.67 -9.54 -3.81
N LEU A 131 -15.58 -8.33 -3.28
CA LEU A 131 -14.33 -7.60 -3.12
C LEU A 131 -13.32 -8.33 -2.21
N SER A 132 -13.79 -9.15 -1.26
CA SER A 132 -12.93 -9.95 -0.38
C SER A 132 -12.08 -10.98 -1.13
N HIS A 133 -12.51 -11.39 -2.31
CA HIS A 133 -11.84 -12.39 -3.15
C HIS A 133 -10.78 -11.76 -4.08
N GLU A 134 -10.69 -10.44 -4.14
CA GLU A 134 -9.76 -9.72 -5.02
C GLU A 134 -8.37 -9.48 -4.39
N GLY A 135 -8.14 -9.94 -3.17
CA GLY A 135 -6.83 -9.84 -2.50
C GLY A 135 -6.65 -8.60 -1.62
N ILE A 136 -7.72 -7.92 -1.27
CA ILE A 136 -7.67 -6.90 -0.22
C ILE A 136 -7.33 -7.54 1.13
N ILE A 137 -6.69 -6.74 2.02
CA ILE A 137 -6.31 -7.23 3.36
C ILE A 137 -7.33 -6.89 4.43
N ALA A 138 -8.14 -5.87 4.22
CA ALA A 138 -9.18 -5.41 5.15
C ALA A 138 -10.12 -4.43 4.45
N TYR A 139 -11.11 -3.97 5.17
CA TYR A 139 -12.09 -2.99 4.72
C TYR A 139 -11.95 -1.66 5.45
N LYS A 140 -12.34 -0.60 4.77
CA LYS A 140 -12.46 0.75 5.31
C LYS A 140 -13.87 1.27 5.10
N THR A 141 -14.47 1.79 6.16
CA THR A 141 -15.68 2.62 6.08
C THR A 141 -15.52 3.89 6.91
N PHE A 142 -16.16 4.96 6.49
CA PHE A 142 -16.30 6.18 7.27
C PHE A 142 -17.69 6.25 7.91
N LEU A 143 -17.74 6.52 9.21
CA LEU A 143 -18.97 6.58 9.98
C LEU A 143 -19.58 8.00 9.96
N HIS A 144 -19.56 8.62 8.80
CA HIS A 144 -20.13 9.95 8.56
C HIS A 144 -20.45 10.10 7.06
N GLU A 145 -21.21 11.09 6.70
CA GLU A 145 -21.50 11.45 5.32
C GLU A 145 -20.24 11.93 4.60
N ALA A 146 -20.23 11.85 3.27
CA ALA A 146 -19.14 12.41 2.47
C ALA A 146 -19.00 13.91 2.79
N PRO A 147 -17.78 14.45 2.89
CA PRO A 147 -17.60 15.89 3.03
C PRO A 147 -18.14 16.62 1.81
N GLU A 148 -18.70 17.81 2.02
CA GLU A 148 -19.30 18.63 0.96
C GLU A 148 -18.38 18.78 -0.25
N GLY A 149 -18.89 18.46 -1.43
CA GLY A 149 -18.15 18.53 -2.69
C GLY A 149 -17.15 17.39 -2.94
N ARG A 150 -17.19 16.33 -2.12
CA ARG A 150 -16.26 15.18 -2.25
C ARG A 150 -16.99 13.84 -2.43
N ASP A 151 -18.23 13.86 -2.86
CA ASP A 151 -19.05 12.65 -2.99
C ASP A 151 -18.37 11.56 -3.83
N ALA A 152 -17.76 11.94 -4.96
CA ALA A 152 -17.07 11.00 -5.85
C ALA A 152 -15.82 10.32 -5.24
N GLU A 153 -15.16 10.96 -4.26
CA GLU A 153 -14.02 10.35 -3.53
C GLU A 153 -14.49 9.38 -2.44
N PHE A 154 -15.78 9.44 -2.07
CA PHE A 154 -16.35 8.69 -0.96
C PHE A 154 -17.44 7.70 -1.39
N GLU A 155 -17.66 7.54 -2.69
CA GLU A 155 -18.61 6.57 -3.25
C GLU A 155 -18.31 5.16 -2.71
N GLY A 156 -19.33 4.49 -2.18
CA GLY A 156 -19.18 3.16 -1.59
C GLY A 156 -18.28 3.08 -0.36
N LEU A 157 -17.94 4.20 0.26
CA LEU A 157 -16.98 4.28 1.37
C LEU A 157 -17.61 4.76 2.68
N THR A 158 -18.84 5.24 2.67
CA THR A 158 -19.49 5.83 3.87
C THR A 158 -20.59 4.93 4.40
N SER A 159 -20.74 4.95 5.73
CA SER A 159 -21.87 4.42 6.48
C SER A 159 -22.30 5.47 7.48
N ALA A 160 -23.10 6.43 7.02
CA ALA A 160 -23.43 7.65 7.76
C ALA A 160 -24.38 7.44 8.94
N ASN A 161 -24.99 6.24 9.02
CA ASN A 161 -25.93 5.89 10.07
C ASN A 161 -25.89 4.40 10.39
N ASN A 162 -26.52 4.01 11.51
CA ASN A 162 -26.53 2.63 11.97
C ASN A 162 -27.21 1.65 10.99
N ASP A 163 -28.21 2.09 10.25
CA ASP A 163 -28.89 1.22 9.27
C ASP A 163 -27.93 0.83 8.13
N GLN A 164 -27.13 1.77 7.67
CA GLN A 164 -26.09 1.50 6.66
C GLN A 164 -24.93 0.68 7.22
N LEU A 165 -24.59 0.85 8.48
CA LEU A 165 -23.48 0.14 9.10
C LEU A 165 -23.78 -1.34 9.39
N TYR A 166 -25.03 -1.69 9.69
CA TYR A 166 -25.45 -3.03 10.11
C TYR A 166 -26.17 -3.84 9.03
N ARG A 167 -26.18 -3.40 7.81
CA ARG A 167 -26.65 -4.16 6.66
C ARG A 167 -25.59 -5.15 6.20
#